data_b4f7437c2788d0a3b18a6cfc20b3bf83
#
_entry.id   b4f7437c2788d0a3b18a6cfc20b3bf83
#
_cell.length_a   1.000
_cell.length_b   1.000
_cell.length_c   1.000
_cell.angle_alpha   90.00
_cell.angle_beta   90.00
_cell.angle_gamma   90.00
#
_symmetry.space_group_name_H-M   'P 1'
#
loop_
_entity.id
_entity.type
_entity.pdbx_description
1 polymer ?
#
loop_
_entity_poly.entity_id
_entity_poly.type
_entity_poly.pdbx_seq_one_letter_code
_entity_poly.pdbx_strand_id
1 'polypeptide(L)'
;VGKLLVATDEAQRPRLEAIAAQAQTNGINGLQHLSGTEAMLLEPALRCVSALLSPDTGIIDSHGLMLALLGDAEAAGATLVTRAPVTRVECQANGFMLEVGGAEAMHLQARSLINAAGLGAVPLARQLAGFPADLLPTHHYARGNYFALQGRSPFSRLIYPIPETAGLGVHLTLDLGGQARFGPDVEWIAEPDYQVDPARAAAFYPAIRRYWPDLP
;
A
#
# COMPACT_ATOMS: atom_id res chain seq x y z
N VAL A 1 6.84 -5.97 14.69
CA VAL A 1 5.53 -6.63 14.69
C VAL A 1 5.64 -8.02 14.05
N GLY A 2 6.27 -8.13 12.90
CA GLY A 2 6.34 -9.35 12.12
C GLY A 2 5.09 -9.59 11.26
N LYS A 3 5.24 -10.49 10.28
CA LYS A 3 4.18 -10.89 9.35
C LYS A 3 4.22 -12.37 9.09
N LEU A 4 3.08 -13.03 9.09
CA LEU A 4 2.90 -14.39 8.63
C LEU A 4 2.22 -14.39 7.26
N LEU A 5 2.91 -14.89 6.22
CA LEU A 5 2.25 -15.29 4.99
C LEU A 5 1.76 -16.72 5.20
N VAL A 6 0.47 -16.96 4.98
CA VAL A 6 -0.14 -18.22 5.37
C VAL A 6 -0.79 -18.94 4.19
N ALA A 7 -0.52 -20.25 4.09
CA ALA A 7 -1.26 -21.17 3.25
C ALA A 7 -2.37 -21.83 4.08
N THR A 8 -3.60 -21.67 3.66
CA THR A 8 -4.78 -22.23 4.36
C THR A 8 -5.13 -23.61 3.87
N ASP A 9 -4.54 -24.07 2.75
CA ASP A 9 -4.67 -25.42 2.21
C ASP A 9 -3.34 -25.91 1.59
N GLU A 10 -3.23 -27.21 1.35
CA GLU A 10 -2.01 -27.83 0.81
C GLU A 10 -1.67 -27.36 -0.60
N ALA A 11 -2.63 -27.00 -1.43
CA ALA A 11 -2.40 -26.55 -2.80
C ALA A 11 -1.69 -25.19 -2.85
N GLN A 12 -1.73 -24.42 -1.77
CA GLN A 12 -1.07 -23.11 -1.66
C GLN A 12 0.41 -23.21 -1.25
N ARG A 13 0.89 -24.35 -0.70
CA ARG A 13 2.30 -24.51 -0.26
C ARG A 13 3.33 -24.17 -1.34
N PRO A 14 3.21 -24.64 -2.60
CA PRO A 14 4.20 -24.33 -3.62
C PRO A 14 4.35 -22.84 -3.86
N ARG A 15 3.28 -22.06 -3.65
CA ARG A 15 3.32 -20.60 -3.79
C ARG A 15 4.05 -19.93 -2.65
N LEU A 16 3.95 -20.43 -1.41
CA LEU A 16 4.80 -19.97 -0.29
C LEU A 16 6.28 -20.21 -0.59
N GLU A 17 6.63 -21.38 -1.07
CA GLU A 17 8.00 -21.74 -1.44
C GLU A 17 8.54 -20.83 -2.56
N ALA A 18 7.73 -20.53 -3.57
CA ALA A 18 8.10 -19.60 -4.63
C ALA A 18 8.34 -18.17 -4.10
N ILE A 19 7.53 -17.71 -3.15
CA ILE A 19 7.74 -16.41 -2.48
C ILE A 19 9.05 -16.40 -1.70
N ALA A 20 9.36 -17.47 -0.96
CA ALA A 20 10.61 -17.58 -0.22
C ALA A 20 11.83 -17.60 -1.15
N ALA A 21 11.77 -18.35 -2.25
CA ALA A 21 12.83 -18.40 -3.25
C ALA A 21 13.05 -17.03 -3.93
N GLN A 22 11.96 -16.33 -4.26
CA GLN A 22 12.05 -14.98 -4.83
C GLN A 22 12.65 -13.98 -3.83
N ALA A 23 12.25 -14.06 -2.55
CA ALA A 23 12.82 -13.22 -1.50
C ALA A 23 14.33 -13.45 -1.36
N GLN A 24 14.78 -14.71 -1.37
CA GLN A 24 16.19 -15.06 -1.32
C GLN A 24 16.96 -14.50 -2.53
N THR A 25 16.39 -14.60 -3.73
CA THR A 25 16.95 -14.01 -4.96
C THR A 25 17.12 -12.49 -4.82
N ASN A 26 16.21 -11.84 -4.11
CA ASN A 26 16.24 -10.40 -3.82
C ASN A 26 17.13 -10.05 -2.62
N GLY A 27 17.89 -10.99 -2.06
CA GLY A 27 18.80 -10.77 -0.93
C GLY A 27 18.13 -10.80 0.44
N ILE A 28 16.84 -11.19 0.54
CA ILE A 28 16.13 -11.30 1.82
C ILE A 28 16.31 -12.71 2.38
N ASN A 29 17.13 -12.85 3.41
CA ASN A 29 17.50 -14.17 3.98
C ASN A 29 16.85 -14.44 5.34
N GLY A 30 16.04 -13.50 5.87
CA GLY A 30 15.45 -13.60 7.22
C GLY A 30 14.09 -14.30 7.29
N LEU A 31 13.58 -14.81 6.17
CA LEU A 31 12.29 -15.51 6.17
C LEU A 31 12.41 -16.90 6.77
N GLN A 32 11.44 -17.30 7.62
CA GLN A 32 11.43 -18.57 8.33
C GLN A 32 10.22 -19.41 7.90
N HIS A 33 10.48 -20.62 7.44
CA HIS A 33 9.42 -21.59 7.14
C HIS A 33 8.87 -22.17 8.44
N LEU A 34 7.54 -22.19 8.56
CA LEU A 34 6.82 -22.74 9.71
C LEU A 34 5.81 -23.76 9.23
N SER A 35 5.70 -24.87 9.95
CA SER A 35 4.54 -25.73 9.88
C SER A 35 3.28 -25.01 10.39
N GLY A 36 2.10 -25.52 10.03
CA GLY A 36 0.85 -24.97 10.58
C GLY A 36 0.83 -24.98 12.11
N THR A 37 1.35 -26.04 12.73
CA THR A 37 1.44 -26.14 14.21
C THR A 37 2.32 -25.05 14.81
N GLU A 38 3.50 -24.81 14.25
CA GLU A 38 4.40 -23.77 14.74
C GLU A 38 3.81 -22.36 14.56
N ALA A 39 3.14 -22.13 13.42
CA ALA A 39 2.46 -20.84 13.19
C ALA A 39 1.29 -20.61 14.18
N MET A 40 0.52 -21.67 14.49
CA MET A 40 -0.56 -21.62 15.48
C MET A 40 -0.05 -21.49 16.93
N LEU A 41 1.15 -21.92 17.24
CA LEU A 41 1.78 -21.62 18.54
C LEU A 41 2.12 -20.13 18.67
N LEU A 42 2.51 -19.49 17.57
CA LEU A 42 2.77 -18.04 17.56
C LEU A 42 1.48 -17.20 17.59
N GLU A 43 0.43 -17.67 16.91
CA GLU A 43 -0.86 -16.99 16.78
C GLU A 43 -2.00 -18.01 16.98
N PRO A 44 -2.48 -18.21 18.22
CA PRO A 44 -3.41 -19.29 18.55
C PRO A 44 -4.77 -19.24 17.81
N ALA A 45 -5.20 -18.04 17.40
CA ALA A 45 -6.43 -17.88 16.62
C ALA A 45 -6.26 -18.24 15.14
N LEU A 46 -5.01 -18.35 14.66
CA LEU A 46 -4.71 -18.69 13.27
C LEU A 46 -5.06 -20.14 12.96
N ARG A 47 -5.49 -20.39 11.72
CA ARG A 47 -5.59 -21.74 11.11
C ARG A 47 -4.91 -21.71 9.75
N CYS A 48 -3.87 -22.54 9.62
CA CYS A 48 -3.15 -22.71 8.35
C CYS A 48 -2.46 -24.08 8.32
N VAL A 49 -2.03 -24.50 7.13
CA VAL A 49 -1.26 -25.74 6.92
C VAL A 49 0.25 -25.47 6.91
N SER A 50 0.66 -24.27 6.53
CA SER A 50 2.04 -23.80 6.60
C SER A 50 2.08 -22.28 6.55
N ALA A 51 3.18 -21.70 6.99
CA ALA A 51 3.40 -20.26 6.96
C ALA A 51 4.86 -19.90 6.66
N LEU A 52 5.06 -18.66 6.25
CA LEU A 52 6.36 -18.03 6.11
C LEU A 52 6.39 -16.81 7.03
N LEU A 53 7.22 -16.85 8.06
CA LEU A 53 7.39 -15.71 8.97
C LEU A 53 8.42 -14.73 8.40
N SER A 54 8.00 -13.48 8.28
CA SER A 54 8.88 -12.33 8.03
C SER A 54 9.03 -11.53 9.32
N PRO A 55 10.09 -11.75 10.10
CA PRO A 55 10.25 -11.14 11.42
C PRO A 55 10.47 -9.63 11.35
N ASP A 56 11.13 -9.16 10.31
CA ASP A 56 11.52 -7.76 10.14
C ASP A 56 10.40 -6.86 9.58
N THR A 57 9.24 -7.45 9.23
CA THR A 57 8.09 -6.65 8.78
C THR A 57 7.57 -5.80 9.91
N GLY A 58 7.46 -4.51 9.68
CA GLY A 58 6.97 -3.52 10.64
C GLY A 58 5.68 -2.85 10.17
N ILE A 59 5.17 -2.00 11.05
CA ILE A 59 4.17 -0.98 10.78
C ILE A 59 4.80 0.39 11.01
N ILE A 60 4.34 1.39 10.31
CA ILE A 60 4.93 2.73 10.36
C ILE A 60 3.87 3.78 10.60
N ASP A 61 4.19 4.79 11.41
CA ASP A 61 3.46 6.05 11.43
C ASP A 61 3.80 6.85 10.16
N SER A 62 2.96 6.71 9.14
CA SER A 62 3.18 7.38 7.86
C SER A 62 3.13 8.91 7.95
N HIS A 63 2.30 9.46 8.85
CA HIS A 63 2.23 10.90 9.08
C HIS A 63 3.48 11.41 9.79
N GLY A 64 3.92 10.70 10.83
CA GLY A 64 5.19 11.02 11.51
C GLY A 64 6.40 10.96 10.58
N LEU A 65 6.45 9.93 9.69
CA LEU A 65 7.48 9.85 8.67
C LEU A 65 7.45 11.05 7.70
N MET A 66 6.27 11.41 7.20
CA MET A 66 6.13 12.58 6.31
C MET A 66 6.57 13.87 6.97
N LEU A 67 6.21 14.08 8.25
CA LEU A 67 6.63 15.26 9.00
C LEU A 67 8.14 15.28 9.25
N ALA A 68 8.75 14.14 9.55
CA ALA A 68 10.20 14.03 9.72
C ALA A 68 10.95 14.36 8.41
N LEU A 69 10.50 13.75 7.28
CA LEU A 69 11.08 14.05 5.97
C LEU A 69 10.92 15.52 5.56
N LEU A 70 9.77 16.13 5.89
CA LEU A 70 9.55 17.54 5.64
C LEU A 70 10.53 18.39 6.46
N GLY A 71 10.69 18.08 7.76
CA GLY A 71 11.64 18.77 8.61
C GLY A 71 13.09 18.69 8.09
N ASP A 72 13.52 17.54 7.62
CA ASP A 72 14.85 17.34 7.03
C ASP A 72 14.99 18.15 5.72
N ALA A 73 13.95 18.16 4.88
CA ALA A 73 13.94 18.95 3.65
C ALA A 73 14.03 20.46 3.92
N GLU A 74 13.25 20.97 4.88
CA GLU A 74 13.26 22.38 5.27
C GLU A 74 14.62 22.78 5.90
N ALA A 75 15.21 21.91 6.72
CA ALA A 75 16.56 22.12 7.25
C ALA A 75 17.63 22.17 6.14
N ALA A 76 17.40 21.48 5.03
CA ALA A 76 18.24 21.54 3.82
C ALA A 76 17.90 22.72 2.89
N GLY A 77 17.00 23.62 3.27
CA GLY A 77 16.63 24.82 2.52
C GLY A 77 15.46 24.63 1.53
N ALA A 78 14.74 23.52 1.59
CA ALA A 78 13.51 23.37 0.82
C ALA A 78 12.37 24.20 1.40
N THR A 79 11.38 24.53 0.57
CA THR A 79 10.18 25.26 0.99
C THR A 79 8.95 24.48 0.58
N LEU A 80 8.09 24.13 1.54
CA LEU A 80 6.77 23.58 1.26
C LEU A 80 5.78 24.72 0.98
N VAL A 81 5.16 24.71 -0.20
CA VAL A 81 4.09 25.64 -0.55
C VAL A 81 2.81 24.85 -0.75
N THR A 82 1.82 25.08 0.10
CA THR A 82 0.50 24.45 0.01
C THR A 82 -0.50 25.35 -0.73
N ARG A 83 -1.59 24.75 -1.25
CA ARG A 83 -2.65 25.47 -2.00
C ARG A 83 -2.13 26.22 -3.23
N ALA A 84 -1.03 25.75 -3.79
CA ALA A 84 -0.35 26.29 -4.95
C ALA A 84 -0.34 25.24 -6.08
N PRO A 85 -1.49 24.96 -6.73
CA PRO A 85 -1.56 23.95 -7.78
C PRO A 85 -0.74 24.39 -8.99
N VAL A 86 0.07 23.46 -9.52
CA VAL A 86 0.72 23.66 -10.82
C VAL A 86 -0.35 23.44 -11.90
N THR A 87 -0.63 24.48 -12.66
CA THR A 87 -1.69 24.49 -13.69
C THR A 87 -1.17 24.28 -15.10
N ARG A 88 0.11 24.59 -15.34
CA ARG A 88 0.79 24.38 -16.61
C ARG A 88 2.29 24.23 -16.40
N VAL A 89 2.93 23.45 -17.26
CA VAL A 89 4.38 23.30 -17.31
C VAL A 89 4.84 23.40 -18.76
N GLU A 90 5.85 24.21 -19.00
CA GLU A 90 6.53 24.32 -20.31
C GLU A 90 7.98 23.88 -20.18
N CYS A 91 8.40 22.96 -21.08
CA CYS A 91 9.79 22.60 -21.20
C CYS A 91 10.56 23.72 -21.91
N GLN A 92 11.64 24.19 -21.32
CA GLN A 92 12.54 25.19 -21.88
C GLN A 92 13.93 24.63 -22.10
N ALA A 93 14.78 25.31 -22.88
CA ALA A 93 16.14 24.86 -23.15
C ALA A 93 16.97 24.57 -21.88
N ASN A 94 16.73 25.32 -20.81
CA ASN A 94 17.48 25.24 -19.56
C ASN A 94 16.62 24.90 -18.34
N GLY A 95 15.54 24.12 -18.52
CA GLY A 95 14.67 23.70 -17.42
C GLY A 95 13.18 23.80 -17.74
N PHE A 96 12.42 24.24 -16.77
CA PHE A 96 10.96 24.25 -16.82
C PHE A 96 10.41 25.60 -16.36
N MET A 97 9.38 26.09 -17.05
CA MET A 97 8.55 27.18 -16.60
C MET A 97 7.23 26.61 -16.09
N LEU A 98 6.90 26.89 -14.84
CA LEU A 98 5.67 26.45 -14.20
C LEU A 98 4.73 27.65 -14.00
N GLU A 99 3.46 27.47 -14.35
CA GLU A 99 2.38 28.33 -13.90
C GLU A 99 1.80 27.74 -12.63
N VAL A 100 1.87 28.48 -11.56
CA VAL A 100 1.34 28.11 -10.24
C VAL A 100 0.12 28.97 -9.96
N GLY A 101 -1.01 28.30 -9.74
CA GLY A 101 -2.26 28.95 -9.37
C GLY A 101 -2.43 29.09 -7.86
N GLY A 102 -3.64 29.41 -7.42
CA GLY A 102 -3.97 29.64 -6.01
C GLY A 102 -4.18 31.11 -5.69
N ALA A 103 -4.12 31.48 -4.40
CA ALA A 103 -4.37 32.87 -3.98
C ALA A 103 -3.31 33.86 -4.50
N GLU A 104 -2.08 33.39 -4.66
CA GLU A 104 -0.96 34.15 -5.20
C GLU A 104 -0.42 33.42 -6.44
N ALA A 105 -1.11 33.63 -7.57
CA ALA A 105 -0.66 33.04 -8.84
C ALA A 105 0.71 33.59 -9.24
N MET A 106 1.62 32.70 -9.65
CA MET A 106 2.98 33.08 -10.03
C MET A 106 3.54 32.20 -11.14
N HIS A 107 4.62 32.66 -11.76
CA HIS A 107 5.46 31.86 -12.62
C HIS A 107 6.73 31.46 -11.87
N LEU A 108 7.08 30.18 -11.95
CA LEU A 108 8.27 29.62 -11.32
C LEU A 108 9.16 28.99 -12.36
N GLN A 109 10.42 29.38 -12.43
CA GLN A 109 11.43 28.74 -13.27
C GLN A 109 12.20 27.72 -12.43
N ALA A 110 12.30 26.47 -12.92
CA ALA A 110 13.02 25.39 -12.26
C ALA A 110 13.98 24.72 -13.24
N ARG A 111 15.17 24.31 -12.76
CA ARG A 111 16.14 23.53 -13.56
C ARG A 111 15.69 22.07 -13.70
N SER A 112 15.04 21.54 -12.70
CA SER A 112 14.55 20.18 -12.65
C SER A 112 13.14 20.15 -12.07
N LEU A 113 12.31 19.25 -12.58
CA LEU A 113 10.95 19.03 -12.11
C LEU A 113 10.78 17.53 -11.77
N ILE A 114 10.31 17.25 -10.55
CA ILE A 114 9.97 15.91 -10.11
C ILE A 114 8.46 15.84 -9.94
N ASN A 115 7.81 15.03 -10.76
CA ASN A 115 6.37 14.80 -10.66
C ASN A 115 6.09 13.67 -9.67
N ALA A 116 5.79 14.01 -8.42
CA ALA A 116 5.41 13.11 -7.35
C ALA A 116 3.94 13.29 -6.93
N ALA A 117 3.06 13.67 -7.86
CA ALA A 117 1.68 14.07 -7.59
C ALA A 117 0.71 12.90 -7.33
N GLY A 118 1.19 11.66 -7.11
CA GLY A 118 0.35 10.50 -6.80
C GLY A 118 -0.71 10.26 -7.88
N LEU A 119 -1.99 10.23 -7.52
CA LEU A 119 -3.09 10.07 -8.48
C LEU A 119 -3.20 11.23 -9.50
N GLY A 120 -2.61 12.38 -9.22
CA GLY A 120 -2.52 13.53 -10.13
C GLY A 120 -1.31 13.48 -11.07
N ALA A 121 -0.42 12.49 -10.96
CA ALA A 121 0.85 12.50 -11.71
C ALA A 121 0.64 12.40 -13.23
N VAL A 122 -0.23 11.53 -13.71
CA VAL A 122 -0.55 11.40 -15.14
C VAL A 122 -1.33 12.62 -15.66
N PRO A 123 -2.39 13.11 -14.97
CA PRO A 123 -3.02 14.39 -15.32
C PRO A 123 -2.02 15.55 -15.43
N LEU A 124 -1.08 15.68 -14.48
CA LEU A 124 -0.05 16.71 -14.54
C LEU A 124 0.90 16.51 -15.73
N ALA A 125 1.34 15.29 -15.97
CA ALA A 125 2.21 14.99 -17.11
C ALA A 125 1.56 15.32 -18.47
N ARG A 126 0.26 15.19 -18.59
CA ARG A 126 -0.50 15.60 -19.80
C ARG A 126 -0.50 17.11 -20.03
N GLN A 127 -0.25 17.90 -19.01
CA GLN A 127 -0.17 19.37 -19.08
C GLN A 127 1.24 19.86 -19.42
N LEU A 128 2.24 18.98 -19.50
CA LEU A 128 3.59 19.34 -19.93
C LEU A 128 3.60 19.58 -21.43
N ALA A 129 3.78 20.84 -21.83
CA ALA A 129 3.93 21.17 -23.25
C ALA A 129 5.19 20.50 -23.82
N GLY A 130 5.01 19.76 -24.91
CA GLY A 130 6.09 19.02 -25.57
C GLY A 130 6.43 17.65 -24.96
N PHE A 131 5.70 17.19 -23.94
CA PHE A 131 5.88 15.83 -23.44
C PHE A 131 5.32 14.80 -24.45
N PRO A 132 6.10 13.77 -24.83
CA PRO A 132 5.65 12.78 -25.81
C PRO A 132 4.43 11.99 -25.28
N ALA A 133 3.33 12.00 -26.05
CA ALA A 133 2.08 11.37 -25.61
C ALA A 133 2.19 9.83 -25.50
N ASP A 134 3.08 9.21 -26.28
CA ASP A 134 3.37 7.78 -26.26
C ASP A 134 4.11 7.32 -24.99
N LEU A 135 4.73 8.24 -24.25
CA LEU A 135 5.37 7.96 -22.96
C LEU A 135 4.40 8.10 -21.78
N LEU A 136 3.17 8.58 -22.00
CA LEU A 136 2.18 8.68 -20.95
C LEU A 136 1.57 7.29 -20.65
N PRO A 137 1.67 6.79 -19.41
CA PRO A 137 1.04 5.53 -19.07
C PRO A 137 -0.49 5.66 -19.10
N THR A 138 -1.16 4.55 -19.42
CA THR A 138 -2.62 4.47 -19.23
C THR A 138 -2.93 4.55 -17.74
N HIS A 139 -3.86 5.44 -17.39
CA HIS A 139 -4.22 5.69 -16.01
C HIS A 139 -5.49 4.92 -15.64
N HIS A 140 -5.40 4.10 -14.61
CA HIS A 140 -6.50 3.32 -14.07
C HIS A 140 -6.58 3.54 -12.56
N TYR A 141 -7.78 3.66 -12.04
CA TYR A 141 -8.02 3.76 -10.60
C TYR A 141 -8.55 2.44 -10.05
N ALA A 142 -8.01 2.02 -8.93
CA ALA A 142 -8.50 0.89 -8.16
C ALA A 142 -8.76 1.35 -6.72
N ARG A 143 -9.96 1.11 -6.23
CA ARG A 143 -10.34 1.35 -4.84
C ARG A 143 -10.12 0.06 -4.03
N GLY A 144 -9.47 0.17 -2.88
CA GLY A 144 -9.34 -0.89 -1.90
C GLY A 144 -10.13 -0.54 -0.64
N ASN A 145 -11.10 -1.36 -0.28
CA ASN A 145 -11.88 -1.15 0.93
C ASN A 145 -11.27 -1.91 2.10
N TYR A 146 -11.36 -1.32 3.30
CA TYR A 146 -10.93 -1.93 4.55
C TYR A 146 -12.04 -1.88 5.57
N PHE A 147 -12.14 -2.94 6.39
CA PHE A 147 -13.05 -3.01 7.52
C PHE A 147 -12.25 -3.22 8.81
N ALA A 148 -12.55 -2.43 9.83
CA ALA A 148 -11.92 -2.55 11.13
C ALA A 148 -12.65 -3.60 11.99
N LEU A 149 -11.88 -4.39 12.75
CA LEU A 149 -12.44 -5.27 13.77
C LEU A 149 -12.99 -4.43 14.92
N GLN A 150 -14.21 -4.70 15.33
CA GLN A 150 -14.71 -4.16 16.59
C GLN A 150 -14.12 -4.95 17.76
N GLY A 151 -13.48 -4.26 18.70
CA GLY A 151 -12.84 -4.88 19.85
C GLY A 151 -11.35 -5.19 19.63
N ARG A 152 -10.81 -6.05 20.49
CA ARG A 152 -9.38 -6.37 20.50
C ARG A 152 -9.01 -7.40 19.43
N SER A 153 -7.91 -7.18 18.74
CA SER A 153 -7.34 -8.17 17.83
C SER A 153 -6.87 -9.42 18.59
N PRO A 154 -7.20 -10.65 18.11
CA PRO A 154 -6.63 -11.88 18.65
C PRO A 154 -5.22 -12.15 18.11
N PHE A 155 -4.74 -11.35 17.14
CA PHE A 155 -3.43 -11.48 16.52
C PHE A 155 -2.48 -10.38 16.99
N SER A 156 -1.22 -10.76 17.14
CA SER A 156 -0.12 -9.85 17.46
C SER A 156 0.77 -9.54 16.25
N ARG A 157 0.59 -10.26 15.15
CA ARG A 157 1.30 -10.11 13.87
C ARG A 157 0.35 -9.81 12.75
N LEU A 158 0.89 -9.32 11.64
CA LEU A 158 0.16 -9.19 10.38
C LEU A 158 -0.07 -10.58 9.79
N ILE A 159 -1.30 -10.88 9.34
CA ILE A 159 -1.65 -12.17 8.72
C ILE A 159 -2.02 -11.95 7.26
N TYR A 160 -1.22 -12.53 6.38
CA TYR A 160 -1.35 -12.38 4.93
C TYR A 160 -1.61 -13.75 4.30
N PRO A 161 -2.87 -14.08 3.98
CA PRO A 161 -3.15 -15.27 3.19
C PRO A 161 -2.47 -15.18 1.83
N ILE A 162 -2.15 -16.34 1.25
CA ILE A 162 -1.60 -16.40 -0.11
C ILE A 162 -2.58 -15.71 -1.08
N PRO A 163 -2.08 -14.79 -1.93
CA PRO A 163 -2.93 -14.11 -2.89
C PRO A 163 -3.65 -15.07 -3.81
N GLU A 164 -4.95 -14.87 -4.01
CA GLU A 164 -5.75 -15.61 -5.00
C GLU A 164 -5.54 -15.02 -6.40
N THR A 165 -5.93 -15.78 -7.43
CA THR A 165 -5.72 -15.42 -8.84
C THR A 165 -6.36 -14.08 -9.23
N ALA A 166 -7.37 -13.63 -8.49
CA ALA A 166 -8.14 -12.41 -8.76
C ALA A 166 -7.91 -11.25 -7.78
N GLY A 167 -6.97 -11.36 -6.81
CA GLY A 167 -6.78 -10.28 -5.85
C GLY A 167 -5.63 -10.50 -4.88
N LEU A 168 -5.40 -9.50 -4.00
CA LEU A 168 -4.35 -9.54 -2.97
C LEU A 168 -4.69 -10.46 -1.79
N GLY A 169 -5.90 -10.98 -1.74
CA GLY A 169 -6.47 -11.64 -0.55
C GLY A 169 -6.86 -10.61 0.53
N VAL A 170 -7.72 -11.02 1.46
CA VAL A 170 -8.11 -10.16 2.58
C VAL A 170 -7.08 -10.33 3.69
N HIS A 171 -6.13 -9.41 3.77
CA HIS A 171 -5.10 -9.38 4.82
C HIS A 171 -5.68 -8.93 6.15
N LEU A 172 -5.06 -9.37 7.24
CA LEU A 172 -5.20 -8.72 8.54
C LEU A 172 -3.96 -7.85 8.77
N THR A 173 -4.17 -6.56 8.95
CA THR A 173 -3.15 -5.59 9.35
C THR A 173 -3.46 -5.02 10.73
N LEU A 174 -2.42 -4.57 11.42
CA LEU A 174 -2.54 -3.90 12.72
C LEU A 174 -2.11 -2.44 12.56
N ASP A 175 -2.81 -1.53 13.21
CA ASP A 175 -2.29 -0.18 13.38
C ASP A 175 -1.39 -0.07 14.62
N LEU A 176 -0.82 1.12 14.84
CA LEU A 176 0.05 1.36 16.00
C LEU A 176 -0.65 1.19 17.35
N GLY A 177 -1.97 1.28 17.39
CA GLY A 177 -2.80 1.00 18.57
C GLY A 177 -3.15 -0.48 18.74
N GLY A 178 -2.73 -1.35 17.79
CA GLY A 178 -3.05 -2.78 17.80
C GLY A 178 -4.45 -3.11 17.30
N GLN A 179 -5.18 -2.16 16.70
CA GLN A 179 -6.48 -2.43 16.08
C GLN A 179 -6.30 -3.18 14.78
N ALA A 180 -7.04 -4.28 14.62
CA ALA A 180 -7.02 -5.05 13.38
C ALA A 180 -7.91 -4.42 12.30
N ARG A 181 -7.40 -4.44 11.07
CA ARG A 181 -8.11 -4.07 9.85
C ARG A 181 -7.96 -5.17 8.81
N PHE A 182 -9.03 -5.44 8.10
CA PHE A 182 -9.09 -6.45 7.03
C PHE A 182 -9.21 -5.77 5.69
N GLY A 183 -8.42 -6.21 4.73
CA GLY A 183 -8.41 -5.68 3.38
C GLY A 183 -7.01 -5.64 2.75
N PRO A 184 -6.91 -5.06 1.57
CA PRO A 184 -8.03 -4.52 0.81
C PRO A 184 -8.78 -5.60 0.02
N ASP A 185 -10.01 -5.30 -0.42
CA ASP A 185 -10.52 -5.81 -1.65
C ASP A 185 -10.05 -4.95 -2.84
N VAL A 186 -10.49 -5.25 -4.04
CA VAL A 186 -10.16 -4.47 -5.25
C VAL A 186 -11.42 -4.17 -6.03
N GLU A 187 -11.61 -2.89 -6.34
CA GLU A 187 -12.67 -2.41 -7.21
C GLU A 187 -12.13 -1.40 -8.22
N TRP A 188 -12.26 -1.70 -9.50
CA TRP A 188 -11.90 -0.76 -10.55
C TRP A 188 -12.95 0.34 -10.65
N ILE A 189 -12.51 1.59 -10.61
CA ILE A 189 -13.37 2.79 -10.61
C ILE A 189 -12.91 3.76 -11.70
N ALA A 190 -13.84 4.56 -12.21
CA ALA A 190 -13.54 5.54 -13.26
C ALA A 190 -12.85 6.79 -12.73
N GLU A 191 -13.20 7.19 -11.51
CA GLU A 191 -12.69 8.39 -10.84
C GLU A 191 -12.40 8.07 -9.36
N PRO A 192 -11.45 8.79 -8.71
CA PRO A 192 -11.17 8.62 -7.29
C PRO A 192 -12.42 8.85 -6.44
N ASP A 193 -12.81 7.81 -5.71
CA ASP A 193 -13.92 7.84 -4.76
C ASP A 193 -13.53 7.10 -3.48
N TYR A 194 -13.70 7.74 -2.33
CA TYR A 194 -13.31 7.23 -1.02
C TYR A 194 -14.50 6.72 -0.20
N GLN A 195 -15.70 6.65 -0.79
CA GLN A 195 -16.86 6.09 -0.11
C GLN A 195 -16.74 4.57 -0.03
N VAL A 196 -17.01 4.02 1.16
CA VAL A 196 -17.02 2.58 1.40
C VAL A 196 -18.48 2.10 1.38
N ASP A 197 -18.78 1.13 0.50
CA ASP A 197 -20.06 0.43 0.53
C ASP A 197 -20.03 -0.64 1.65
N PRO A 198 -20.83 -0.48 2.73
CA PRO A 198 -20.87 -1.45 3.82
C PRO A 198 -21.27 -2.87 3.38
N ALA A 199 -22.04 -3.02 2.31
CA ALA A 199 -22.45 -4.32 1.79
C ALA A 199 -21.28 -5.19 1.32
N ARG A 200 -20.15 -4.58 0.95
CA ARG A 200 -18.93 -5.28 0.56
C ARG A 200 -18.33 -6.10 1.69
N ALA A 201 -18.62 -5.79 2.95
CA ALA A 201 -18.18 -6.56 4.10
C ALA A 201 -18.58 -8.05 4.00
N ALA A 202 -19.70 -8.34 3.36
CA ALA A 202 -20.20 -9.71 3.21
C ALA A 202 -19.19 -10.67 2.54
N ALA A 203 -18.40 -10.16 1.58
CA ALA A 203 -17.37 -10.94 0.90
C ALA A 203 -16.11 -11.17 1.76
N PHE A 204 -15.87 -10.34 2.78
CA PHE A 204 -14.70 -10.46 3.65
C PHE A 204 -14.83 -11.62 4.64
N TYR A 205 -16.01 -11.87 5.18
CA TYR A 205 -16.22 -12.93 6.18
C TYR A 205 -15.73 -14.31 5.72
N PRO A 206 -16.13 -14.85 4.57
CA PRO A 206 -15.63 -16.15 4.13
C PRO A 206 -14.12 -16.15 3.87
N ALA A 207 -13.55 -15.07 3.35
CA ALA A 207 -12.12 -14.96 3.11
C ALA A 207 -11.31 -14.98 4.42
N ILE A 208 -11.75 -14.23 5.43
CA ILE A 208 -11.09 -14.15 6.74
C ILE A 208 -11.23 -15.48 7.47
N ARG A 209 -12.42 -16.11 7.46
CA ARG A 209 -12.68 -17.37 8.16
C ARG A 209 -11.84 -18.55 7.65
N ARG A 210 -11.20 -18.43 6.50
CA ARG A 210 -10.23 -19.43 6.03
C ARG A 210 -8.99 -19.51 6.92
N TYR A 211 -8.53 -18.39 7.46
CA TYR A 211 -7.38 -18.35 8.36
C TYR A 211 -7.76 -17.99 9.82
N TRP A 212 -8.94 -17.47 10.05
CA TRP A 212 -9.50 -17.21 11.38
C TRP A 212 -10.96 -17.68 11.45
N PRO A 213 -11.20 -19.00 11.68
CA PRO A 213 -12.54 -19.56 11.69
C PRO A 213 -13.48 -18.95 12.74
N ASP A 214 -12.93 -18.51 13.87
CA ASP A 214 -13.70 -17.98 15.01
C ASP A 214 -14.01 -16.48 14.86
N LEU A 215 -13.88 -15.90 13.67
CA LEU A 215 -14.31 -14.54 13.39
C LEU A 215 -15.80 -14.39 13.72
N PRO A 216 -16.19 -13.47 14.65
CA PRO A 216 -17.56 -13.26 15.08
C PRO A 216 -18.51 -12.83 13.96
#